data_cf62600e72cc2f4bfb183fb43ab5c3d2
#
_entry.id   cf62600e72cc2f4bfb183fb43ab5c3d2
#
_cell.length_a   1.000
_cell.length_b   1.000
_cell.length_c   1.000
_cell.angle_alpha   90.00
_cell.angle_beta   90.00
_cell.angle_gamma   90.00
#
_symmetry.space_group_name_H-M   'P 1'
#
loop_
_entity.id
_entity.type
_entity.pdbx_description
1 polymer ?
#
loop_
_entity_poly.entity_id
_entity_poly.type
_entity_poly.pdbx_seq_one_letter_code
_entity_poly.pdbx_strand_id
1 'polypeptide(L)'
;MEEIIKALQNNEIIIVTDDENRENEADMICAGEKVTGEMINIMAKYARGLICTPIGKNIARQFDLEMMVKNNTDNHETAFTVSIDHVDTETGISAFERAQTIRALADNNTKASDFRRPGHVFPLIAKDRGVLVREGHTEATIDLMKIANLKEIGLCCEIMADDGHMLRGKAVVELAEKLGMKMTSVSEIKKYIKENNLDFSKNEENFLEKTNIINLPTDHG
;
A
#
# COMPACT_ATOMS: atom_id res chain seq x y z
N MET A 1 -9.81 15.53 -6.35
CA MET A 1 -8.46 14.95 -6.12
C MET A 1 -7.57 15.81 -5.23
N GLU A 2 -7.54 17.14 -5.34
CA GLU A 2 -6.70 18.00 -4.47
C GLU A 2 -6.94 17.82 -2.96
N GLU A 3 -8.21 17.67 -2.54
CA GLU A 3 -8.53 17.41 -1.13
C GLU A 3 -8.03 16.05 -0.65
N ILE A 4 -8.04 15.05 -1.52
CA ILE A 4 -7.51 13.70 -1.23
C ILE A 4 -6.00 13.77 -1.04
N ILE A 5 -5.30 14.47 -1.94
CA ILE A 5 -3.84 14.66 -1.85
C ILE A 5 -3.46 15.35 -0.53
N LYS A 6 -4.16 16.45 -0.20
CA LYS A 6 -3.94 17.17 1.06
C LYS A 6 -4.22 16.32 2.29
N ALA A 7 -5.30 15.53 2.28
CA ALA A 7 -5.62 14.62 3.38
C ALA A 7 -4.48 13.62 3.63
N LEU A 8 -3.97 12.97 2.56
CA LEU A 8 -2.84 12.04 2.67
C LEU A 8 -1.55 12.72 3.15
N GLN A 9 -1.24 13.92 2.65
CA GLN A 9 -0.09 14.71 3.09
C GLN A 9 -0.19 15.12 4.57
N ASN A 10 -1.41 15.35 5.05
CA ASN A 10 -1.73 15.64 6.46
C ASN A 10 -1.79 14.37 7.33
N ASN A 11 -1.47 13.19 6.77
CA ASN A 11 -1.54 11.91 7.47
C ASN A 11 -2.97 11.52 7.91
N GLU A 12 -3.97 11.84 7.08
CA GLU A 12 -5.37 11.48 7.31
C GLU A 12 -5.71 10.15 6.64
N ILE A 13 -6.70 9.43 7.17
CA ILE A 13 -7.31 8.27 6.53
C ILE A 13 -8.37 8.74 5.57
N ILE A 14 -8.38 8.20 4.36
CA ILE A 14 -9.40 8.41 3.34
C ILE A 14 -10.14 7.10 3.04
N ILE A 15 -11.25 7.18 2.33
CA ILE A 15 -11.97 6.00 1.81
C ILE A 15 -11.87 6.00 0.28
N VAL A 16 -11.54 4.84 -0.28
CA VAL A 16 -11.49 4.60 -1.73
C VAL A 16 -12.43 3.47 -2.08
N THR A 17 -13.30 3.68 -3.09
CA THR A 17 -14.19 2.65 -3.62
C THR A 17 -13.68 2.14 -4.96
N ASP A 18 -13.90 0.88 -5.25
CA ASP A 18 -13.67 0.32 -6.58
C ASP A 18 -14.98 0.18 -7.40
N ASP A 19 -14.86 -0.41 -8.58
CA ASP A 19 -15.98 -0.56 -9.52
C ASP A 19 -16.94 -1.67 -9.06
N GLU A 20 -18.25 -1.45 -9.25
CA GLU A 20 -19.32 -2.42 -8.92
C GLU A 20 -19.15 -3.77 -9.64
N ASN A 21 -18.48 -3.78 -10.80
CA ASN A 21 -18.23 -4.99 -11.57
C ASN A 21 -16.92 -5.70 -11.19
N ARG A 22 -16.14 -5.13 -10.23
CA ARG A 22 -14.89 -5.74 -9.75
C ARG A 22 -15.13 -6.43 -8.39
N GLU A 23 -14.78 -5.82 -7.28
CA GLU A 23 -15.04 -6.31 -5.92
C GLU A 23 -16.28 -5.67 -5.33
N ASN A 24 -16.60 -4.45 -5.80
CA ASN A 24 -17.65 -3.60 -5.25
C ASN A 24 -17.45 -3.39 -3.74
N GLU A 25 -16.24 -2.97 -3.40
CA GLU A 25 -15.78 -2.77 -2.02
C GLU A 25 -15.31 -1.35 -1.78
N ALA A 26 -15.11 -1.01 -0.54
CA ALA A 26 -14.53 0.24 -0.09
C ALA A 26 -13.42 -0.05 0.92
N ASP A 27 -12.27 0.58 0.75
CA ASP A 27 -11.14 0.46 1.67
C ASP A 27 -10.86 1.77 2.38
N MET A 28 -10.48 1.69 3.66
CA MET A 28 -9.75 2.77 4.33
C MET A 28 -8.31 2.74 3.88
N ILE A 29 -7.80 3.90 3.40
CA ILE A 29 -6.43 4.04 2.89
C ILE A 29 -5.73 5.18 3.63
N CYS A 30 -4.45 5.01 3.94
CA CYS A 30 -3.58 6.08 4.44
C CYS A 30 -2.11 5.86 4.05
N ALA A 31 -1.30 6.90 4.27
CA ALA A 31 0.15 6.82 4.05
C ALA A 31 0.84 5.97 5.11
N GLY A 32 1.81 5.13 4.70
CA GLY A 32 2.55 4.25 5.60
C GLY A 32 3.72 4.94 6.30
N GLU A 33 4.34 5.95 5.68
CA GLU A 33 5.56 6.57 6.21
C GLU A 33 5.41 7.25 7.58
N LYS A 34 4.19 7.71 7.90
CA LYS A 34 3.86 8.38 9.17
C LYS A 34 2.70 7.73 9.92
N VAL A 35 2.36 6.49 9.58
CA VAL A 35 1.25 5.79 10.21
C VAL A 35 1.42 5.70 11.71
N THR A 36 0.34 5.88 12.46
CA THR A 36 0.33 5.78 13.93
C THR A 36 -0.48 4.58 14.40
N GLY A 37 -0.28 4.18 15.67
CA GLY A 37 -1.07 3.11 16.27
C GLY A 37 -2.56 3.46 16.33
N GLU A 38 -2.90 4.74 16.52
CA GLU A 38 -4.27 5.23 16.52
C GLU A 38 -4.94 5.03 15.16
N MET A 39 -4.23 5.28 14.05
CA MET A 39 -4.73 5.04 12.68
C MET A 39 -5.00 3.56 12.43
N ILE A 40 -4.06 2.69 12.80
CA ILE A 40 -4.25 1.22 12.75
C ILE A 40 -5.46 0.81 13.59
N ASN A 41 -5.62 1.38 14.80
CA ASN A 41 -6.76 1.08 15.66
C ASN A 41 -8.09 1.56 15.07
N ILE A 42 -8.11 2.70 14.37
CA ILE A 42 -9.30 3.18 13.63
C ILE A 42 -9.66 2.19 12.52
N MET A 43 -8.70 1.76 11.71
CA MET A 43 -8.92 0.76 10.67
C MET A 43 -9.45 -0.56 11.25
N ALA A 44 -8.79 -1.09 12.29
CA ALA A 44 -9.23 -2.33 12.95
C ALA A 44 -10.64 -2.23 13.52
N LYS A 45 -11.02 -1.07 14.07
CA LYS A 45 -12.33 -0.86 14.71
C LYS A 45 -13.44 -0.61 13.70
N TYR A 46 -13.20 0.17 12.67
CA TYR A 46 -14.25 0.67 11.79
C TYR A 46 -14.25 0.02 10.41
N ALA A 47 -13.08 -0.36 9.86
CA ALA A 47 -13.02 -1.12 8.62
C ALA A 47 -13.18 -2.62 8.87
N ARG A 48 -12.45 -3.21 9.82
CA ARG A 48 -12.57 -4.63 10.25
C ARG A 48 -12.06 -5.65 9.22
N GLY A 49 -11.60 -5.22 8.07
CA GLY A 49 -10.97 -6.05 7.05
C GLY A 49 -9.55 -6.46 7.41
N LEU A 50 -8.84 -7.02 6.46
CA LEU A 50 -7.43 -7.33 6.60
C LEU A 50 -6.60 -6.06 6.37
N ILE A 51 -5.95 -5.55 7.41
CA ILE A 51 -5.05 -4.40 7.24
C ILE A 51 -3.83 -4.85 6.47
N CYS A 52 -3.77 -4.48 5.19
CA CYS A 52 -2.67 -4.74 4.29
C CYS A 52 -1.78 -3.51 4.11
N THR A 53 -0.55 -3.74 3.62
CA THR A 53 0.43 -2.68 3.40
C THR A 53 0.89 -2.71 1.95
N PRO A 54 0.15 -2.07 1.02
CA PRO A 54 0.64 -1.85 -0.34
C PRO A 54 2.01 -1.18 -0.35
N ILE A 55 2.91 -1.72 -1.17
CA ILE A 55 4.28 -1.23 -1.34
C ILE A 55 4.67 -1.19 -2.81
N GLY A 56 5.56 -0.24 -3.16
CA GLY A 56 6.21 -0.24 -4.45
C GLY A 56 7.21 -1.40 -4.58
N LYS A 57 7.47 -1.84 -5.80
CA LYS A 57 8.37 -2.95 -6.11
C LYS A 57 9.81 -2.75 -5.58
N ASN A 58 10.28 -1.50 -5.56
CA ASN A 58 11.60 -1.18 -5.04
C ASN A 58 11.71 -1.41 -3.53
N ILE A 59 10.65 -1.12 -2.78
CA ILE A 59 10.57 -1.42 -1.34
C ILE A 59 10.60 -2.94 -1.12
N ALA A 60 9.84 -3.71 -1.91
CA ALA A 60 9.87 -5.17 -1.83
C ALA A 60 11.28 -5.74 -2.06
N ARG A 61 12.00 -5.24 -3.08
CA ARG A 61 13.39 -5.64 -3.37
C ARG A 61 14.35 -5.22 -2.25
N GLN A 62 14.23 -3.99 -1.74
CA GLN A 62 15.10 -3.48 -0.67
C GLN A 62 15.07 -4.35 0.59
N PHE A 63 13.91 -4.91 0.91
CA PHE A 63 13.72 -5.71 2.12
C PHE A 63 13.58 -7.21 1.87
N ASP A 64 13.93 -7.71 0.67
CA ASP A 64 13.84 -9.12 0.29
C ASP A 64 12.46 -9.73 0.63
N LEU A 65 11.39 -9.02 0.28
CA LEU A 65 10.02 -9.47 0.50
C LEU A 65 9.58 -10.37 -0.66
N GLU A 66 9.69 -11.67 -0.44
CA GLU A 66 9.28 -12.68 -1.40
C GLU A 66 7.76 -12.84 -1.44
N MET A 67 7.25 -13.27 -2.60
CA MET A 67 5.83 -13.63 -2.75
C MET A 67 5.47 -14.76 -1.78
N MET A 68 4.29 -14.65 -1.16
CA MET A 68 3.78 -15.65 -0.22
C MET A 68 3.66 -17.05 -0.84
N VAL A 69 3.35 -17.11 -2.13
CA VAL A 69 3.22 -18.36 -2.88
C VAL A 69 3.92 -18.25 -4.24
N LYS A 70 4.48 -19.37 -4.73
CA LYS A 70 5.12 -19.44 -6.06
C LYS A 70 4.10 -19.33 -7.20
N ASN A 71 2.91 -19.87 -7.01
CA ASN A 71 1.83 -19.86 -7.98
C ASN A 71 0.61 -19.19 -7.34
N ASN A 72 0.35 -17.94 -7.71
CA ASN A 72 -0.79 -17.20 -7.21
C ASN A 72 -2.06 -17.66 -7.94
N THR A 73 -3.04 -18.16 -7.19
CA THR A 73 -4.35 -18.61 -7.68
C THR A 73 -5.51 -17.74 -7.16
N ASP A 74 -5.17 -16.56 -6.58
CA ASP A 74 -6.18 -15.60 -6.14
C ASP A 74 -6.97 -15.06 -7.35
N ASN A 75 -8.28 -14.88 -7.18
CA ASN A 75 -9.19 -14.44 -8.24
C ASN A 75 -8.80 -13.08 -8.82
N HIS A 76 -8.20 -12.21 -8.02
CA HIS A 76 -7.78 -10.86 -8.40
C HIS A 76 -6.27 -10.72 -8.52
N GLU A 77 -5.53 -11.83 -8.39
CA GLU A 77 -4.07 -11.87 -8.46
C GLU A 77 -3.37 -10.93 -7.46
N THR A 78 -3.95 -10.74 -6.27
CA THR A 78 -3.37 -9.90 -5.22
C THR A 78 -1.99 -10.40 -4.82
N ALA A 79 -1.00 -9.54 -4.94
CA ALA A 79 0.41 -9.92 -4.82
C ALA A 79 0.87 -9.89 -3.36
N PHE A 80 0.34 -10.79 -2.53
CA PHE A 80 0.80 -10.98 -1.16
C PHE A 80 2.26 -11.41 -1.10
N THR A 81 3.04 -10.75 -0.25
CA THR A 81 4.35 -11.24 0.18
C THR A 81 4.22 -12.05 1.46
N VAL A 82 5.31 -12.68 1.91
CA VAL A 82 5.39 -13.17 3.29
C VAL A 82 5.14 -12.01 4.25
N SER A 83 4.36 -12.28 5.31
CA SER A 83 4.07 -11.29 6.35
C SER A 83 5.30 -11.02 7.22
N ILE A 84 5.36 -9.85 7.82
CA ILE A 84 6.54 -9.38 8.57
C ILE A 84 6.15 -8.75 9.91
N ASP A 85 7.12 -8.75 10.85
CA ASP A 85 7.14 -7.93 12.05
C ASP A 85 8.55 -7.35 12.25
N HIS A 86 8.66 -6.13 12.75
CA HIS A 86 9.96 -5.57 13.11
C HIS A 86 10.56 -6.32 14.31
N VAL A 87 11.88 -6.51 14.33
CA VAL A 87 12.57 -7.28 15.39
C VAL A 87 12.40 -6.72 16.80
N ASP A 88 12.12 -5.42 16.93
CA ASP A 88 11.90 -4.75 18.21
C ASP A 88 10.45 -4.84 18.72
N THR A 89 9.56 -5.54 18.02
CA THR A 89 8.19 -5.80 18.50
C THR A 89 8.18 -7.02 19.41
N GLU A 90 7.24 -7.07 20.35
CA GLU A 90 7.04 -8.25 21.21
C GLU A 90 6.21 -9.31 20.48
N THR A 91 4.90 -9.07 20.36
CA THR A 91 3.97 -9.97 19.64
C THR A 91 3.74 -9.55 18.19
N GLY A 92 3.95 -8.28 17.84
CA GLY A 92 3.77 -7.72 16.50
C GLY A 92 2.33 -7.34 16.13
N ILE A 93 1.31 -7.85 16.85
CA ILE A 93 -0.11 -7.71 16.48
C ILE A 93 -0.75 -6.40 16.96
N SER A 94 -0.26 -5.79 18.04
CA SER A 94 -0.89 -4.57 18.54
C SER A 94 -0.88 -3.48 17.48
N ALA A 95 -1.82 -2.54 17.55
CA ALA A 95 -1.90 -1.43 16.60
C ALA A 95 -0.59 -0.62 16.56
N PHE A 96 0.05 -0.43 17.70
CA PHE A 96 1.30 0.31 17.82
C PHE A 96 2.48 -0.45 17.22
N GLU A 97 2.57 -1.76 17.42
CA GLU A 97 3.63 -2.61 16.85
C GLU A 97 3.50 -2.76 15.34
N ARG A 98 2.26 -2.93 14.83
CA ARG A 98 2.02 -2.91 13.37
C ARG A 98 2.45 -1.55 12.77
N ALA A 99 2.08 -0.44 13.40
CA ALA A 99 2.52 0.88 12.97
C ALA A 99 4.05 1.04 13.00
N GLN A 100 4.72 0.48 14.02
CA GLN A 100 6.19 0.45 14.10
C GLN A 100 6.79 -0.31 12.93
N THR A 101 6.30 -1.52 12.66
CA THR A 101 6.75 -2.36 11.53
C THR A 101 6.57 -1.66 10.18
N ILE A 102 5.41 -1.01 9.96
CA ILE A 102 5.13 -0.30 8.70
C ILE A 102 6.04 0.92 8.52
N ARG A 103 6.24 1.72 9.58
CA ARG A 103 7.17 2.87 9.52
C ARG A 103 8.61 2.44 9.25
N ALA A 104 9.03 1.28 9.75
CA ALA A 104 10.36 0.74 9.48
C ALA A 104 10.58 0.46 7.98
N LEU A 105 9.55 0.08 7.21
CA LEU A 105 9.65 -0.02 5.76
C LEU A 105 9.94 1.34 5.08
N ALA A 106 9.59 2.43 5.73
CA ALA A 106 9.85 3.78 5.24
C ALA A 106 11.18 4.37 5.72
N ASP A 107 11.87 3.77 6.67
CA ASP A 107 13.15 4.24 7.18
C ASP A 107 14.31 3.75 6.32
N ASN A 108 15.11 4.67 5.80
CA ASN A 108 16.27 4.38 4.95
C ASN A 108 17.41 3.63 5.71
N ASN A 109 17.40 3.64 7.04
CA ASN A 109 18.40 2.94 7.87
C ASN A 109 18.00 1.49 8.17
N THR A 110 16.73 1.13 7.96
CA THR A 110 16.23 -0.23 8.17
C THR A 110 16.80 -1.20 7.13
N LYS A 111 17.11 -2.42 7.57
CA LYS A 111 17.65 -3.50 6.75
C LYS A 111 16.64 -4.66 6.67
N ALA A 112 16.76 -5.52 5.66
CA ALA A 112 15.95 -6.73 5.53
C ALA A 112 16.02 -7.65 6.76
N SER A 113 17.18 -7.66 7.46
CA SER A 113 17.38 -8.42 8.70
C SER A 113 16.60 -7.90 9.91
N ASP A 114 16.09 -6.66 9.84
CA ASP A 114 15.34 -6.05 10.92
C ASP A 114 13.86 -6.47 10.92
N PHE A 115 13.49 -7.37 9.99
CA PHE A 115 12.15 -7.95 9.91
C PHE A 115 12.17 -9.45 10.15
N ARG A 116 11.36 -9.92 11.11
CA ARG A 116 10.99 -11.32 11.31
C ARG A 116 9.95 -11.75 10.27
N ARG A 117 9.97 -13.00 9.87
CA ARG A 117 9.05 -13.63 8.92
C ARG A 117 8.65 -15.02 9.44
N PRO A 118 7.35 -15.37 9.50
CA PRO A 118 6.18 -14.52 9.25
C PRO A 118 5.93 -13.51 10.39
N GLY A 119 4.97 -12.59 10.16
CA GLY A 119 4.55 -11.58 11.12
C GLY A 119 3.08 -11.19 10.94
N HIS A 120 2.72 -10.00 11.42
CA HIS A 120 1.35 -9.50 11.48
C HIS A 120 1.07 -8.30 10.54
N VAL A 121 2.09 -7.85 9.78
CA VAL A 121 1.96 -6.89 8.70
C VAL A 121 2.04 -7.63 7.37
N PHE A 122 1.10 -7.36 6.45
CA PHE A 122 0.93 -8.06 5.19
C PHE A 122 1.27 -7.13 4.02
N PRO A 123 2.54 -7.10 3.54
CA PRO A 123 2.87 -6.29 2.39
C PRO A 123 2.26 -6.85 1.09
N LEU A 124 1.76 -5.94 0.23
CA LEU A 124 1.24 -6.24 -1.10
C LEU A 124 2.04 -5.49 -2.15
N ILE A 125 2.58 -6.18 -3.15
CA ILE A 125 3.35 -5.53 -4.21
C ILE A 125 2.41 -4.97 -5.27
N ALA A 126 2.35 -3.64 -5.42
CA ALA A 126 1.58 -3.00 -6.48
C ALA A 126 2.18 -3.32 -7.87
N LYS A 127 1.30 -3.49 -8.87
CA LYS A 127 1.72 -3.65 -10.26
C LYS A 127 2.38 -2.37 -10.78
N ASP A 128 3.42 -2.50 -11.60
CA ASP A 128 4.00 -1.39 -12.33
C ASP A 128 2.91 -0.69 -13.17
N ARG A 129 2.93 0.63 -13.26
CA ARG A 129 1.91 1.48 -13.86
C ARG A 129 0.56 1.52 -13.14
N GLY A 130 0.46 0.95 -11.91
CA GLY A 130 -0.63 1.15 -10.98
C GLY A 130 -2.01 0.81 -11.51
N VAL A 131 -3.00 1.67 -11.22
CA VAL A 131 -4.41 1.50 -11.63
C VAL A 131 -4.63 1.51 -13.14
N LEU A 132 -3.66 1.91 -13.94
CA LEU A 132 -3.74 1.80 -15.40
C LEU A 132 -3.66 0.36 -15.90
N VAL A 133 -3.12 -0.55 -15.08
CA VAL A 133 -2.93 -1.98 -15.40
C VAL A 133 -3.84 -2.87 -14.56
N ARG A 134 -3.96 -2.60 -13.25
CA ARG A 134 -4.86 -3.33 -12.35
C ARG A 134 -5.64 -2.34 -11.49
N GLU A 135 -6.95 -2.30 -11.67
CA GLU A 135 -7.85 -1.32 -11.02
C GLU A 135 -8.21 -1.74 -9.58
N GLY A 136 -7.21 -2.14 -8.77
CA GLY A 136 -7.37 -2.59 -7.39
C GLY A 136 -6.93 -1.56 -6.36
N HIS A 137 -7.38 -1.73 -5.11
CA HIS A 137 -7.02 -0.89 -3.97
C HIS A 137 -5.51 -0.88 -3.69
N THR A 138 -4.80 -1.99 -3.94
CA THR A 138 -3.34 -2.07 -3.85
C THR A 138 -2.65 -1.04 -4.74
N GLU A 139 -3.02 -1.03 -6.02
CA GLU A 139 -2.49 -0.09 -7.01
C GLU A 139 -2.93 1.34 -6.73
N ALA A 140 -4.22 1.53 -6.41
CA ALA A 140 -4.77 2.83 -6.05
C ALA A 140 -4.02 3.46 -4.86
N THR A 141 -3.69 2.66 -3.85
CA THR A 141 -2.92 3.13 -2.69
C THR A 141 -1.55 3.65 -3.12
N ILE A 142 -0.80 2.91 -3.93
CA ILE A 142 0.55 3.33 -4.35
C ILE A 142 0.50 4.50 -5.32
N ASP A 143 -0.45 4.54 -6.23
CA ASP A 143 -0.63 5.69 -7.13
C ASP A 143 -0.98 6.96 -6.35
N LEU A 144 -1.83 6.87 -5.33
CA LEU A 144 -2.13 7.99 -4.44
C LEU A 144 -0.89 8.46 -3.68
N MET A 145 -0.02 7.54 -3.19
CA MET A 145 1.25 7.91 -2.56
C MET A 145 2.15 8.68 -3.53
N LYS A 146 2.28 8.20 -4.78
CA LYS A 146 3.05 8.88 -5.84
C LYS A 146 2.49 10.27 -6.16
N ILE A 147 1.17 10.38 -6.35
CA ILE A 147 0.48 11.66 -6.62
C ILE A 147 0.67 12.65 -5.48
N ALA A 148 0.63 12.18 -4.23
CA ALA A 148 0.83 13.01 -3.05
C ALA A 148 2.31 13.32 -2.74
N ASN A 149 3.26 12.81 -3.54
CA ASN A 149 4.71 12.89 -3.32
C ASN A 149 5.15 12.33 -1.96
N LEU A 150 4.59 11.17 -1.60
CA LEU A 150 4.91 10.39 -0.42
C LEU A 150 5.67 9.12 -0.81
N LYS A 151 6.27 8.43 0.16
CA LYS A 151 6.91 7.14 -0.09
C LYS A 151 5.91 6.11 -0.58
N GLU A 152 6.31 5.22 -1.49
CA GLU A 152 5.47 4.17 -2.07
C GLU A 152 5.15 3.06 -1.05
N ILE A 153 4.60 3.47 0.09
CA ILE A 153 4.16 2.63 1.20
C ILE A 153 2.85 3.20 1.72
N GLY A 154 1.79 2.41 1.67
CA GLY A 154 0.50 2.81 2.20
C GLY A 154 -0.16 1.68 2.98
N LEU A 155 -1.34 1.93 3.49
CA LEU A 155 -2.21 0.94 4.09
C LEU A 155 -3.53 0.91 3.33
N CYS A 156 -4.12 -0.26 3.21
CA CYS A 156 -5.50 -0.44 2.79
C CYS A 156 -6.17 -1.47 3.71
N CYS A 157 -7.47 -1.31 3.93
CA CYS A 157 -8.25 -2.20 4.75
C CYS A 157 -9.70 -2.15 4.31
N GLU A 158 -10.24 -3.28 3.91
CA GLU A 158 -11.61 -3.44 3.43
C GLU A 158 -12.62 -3.09 4.54
N ILE A 159 -13.73 -2.42 4.17
CA ILE A 159 -14.75 -2.01 5.13
C ILE A 159 -15.91 -3.01 5.16
N MET A 160 -16.09 -3.63 6.32
CA MET A 160 -17.22 -4.53 6.59
C MET A 160 -18.31 -3.85 7.39
N ALA A 161 -19.55 -4.22 7.11
CA ALA A 161 -20.73 -3.88 7.90
C ALA A 161 -20.75 -4.65 9.23
N ASP A 162 -21.68 -4.27 10.13
CA ASP A 162 -21.82 -4.91 11.46
C ASP A 162 -22.23 -6.38 11.39
N ASP A 163 -22.87 -6.79 10.30
CA ASP A 163 -23.31 -8.17 10.03
C ASP A 163 -22.21 -9.05 9.37
N GLY A 164 -21.04 -8.46 9.09
CA GLY A 164 -19.90 -9.15 8.49
C GLY A 164 -19.88 -9.17 6.96
N HIS A 165 -20.89 -8.60 6.29
CA HIS A 165 -20.85 -8.39 4.84
C HIS A 165 -20.03 -7.14 4.50
N MET A 166 -19.59 -7.04 3.23
CA MET A 166 -18.87 -5.85 2.77
C MET A 166 -19.80 -4.64 2.77
N LEU A 167 -19.29 -3.50 3.30
CA LEU A 167 -20.04 -2.25 3.33
C LEU A 167 -20.06 -1.64 1.92
N ARG A 168 -21.26 -1.25 1.42
CA ARG A 168 -21.45 -0.81 0.04
C ARG A 168 -22.37 0.40 -0.07
N GLY A 169 -22.23 1.11 -1.19
CA GLY A 169 -23.17 2.16 -1.59
C GLY A 169 -23.31 3.28 -0.56
N LYS A 170 -24.57 3.64 -0.24
CA LYS A 170 -24.87 4.75 0.66
C LYS A 170 -24.28 4.59 2.07
N ALA A 171 -24.18 3.37 2.58
CA ALA A 171 -23.64 3.12 3.92
C ALA A 171 -22.14 3.47 4.03
N VAL A 172 -21.39 3.38 2.93
CA VAL A 172 -19.99 3.86 2.87
C VAL A 172 -19.92 5.37 3.03
N VAL A 173 -20.80 6.10 2.35
CA VAL A 173 -20.89 7.57 2.44
C VAL A 173 -21.25 8.00 3.86
N GLU A 174 -22.25 7.36 4.47
CA GLU A 174 -22.65 7.64 5.86
C GLU A 174 -21.52 7.38 6.87
N LEU A 175 -20.70 6.33 6.64
CA LEU A 175 -19.53 6.06 7.46
C LEU A 175 -18.44 7.14 7.27
N ALA A 176 -18.19 7.55 6.03
CA ALA A 176 -17.22 8.60 5.71
C ALA A 176 -17.61 9.92 6.40
N GLU A 177 -18.88 10.33 6.29
CA GLU A 177 -19.41 11.52 6.95
C GLU A 177 -19.26 11.44 8.47
N LYS A 178 -19.66 10.29 9.06
CA LYS A 178 -19.55 10.05 10.50
C LYS A 178 -18.12 10.17 11.02
N LEU A 179 -17.14 9.71 10.25
CA LEU A 179 -15.72 9.72 10.63
C LEU A 179 -14.97 10.97 10.12
N GLY A 180 -15.63 11.83 9.34
CA GLY A 180 -15.01 13.02 8.73
C GLY A 180 -13.95 12.68 7.68
N MET A 181 -14.05 11.51 7.04
CA MET A 181 -13.09 11.03 6.05
C MET A 181 -13.46 11.52 4.65
N LYS A 182 -12.44 11.88 3.86
CA LYS A 182 -12.60 12.19 2.42
C LYS A 182 -12.77 10.89 1.65
N MET A 183 -13.47 10.98 0.52
CA MET A 183 -13.71 9.83 -0.36
C MET A 183 -13.28 10.11 -1.79
N THR A 184 -12.81 9.07 -2.47
CA THR A 184 -12.58 9.02 -3.90
C THR A 184 -12.82 7.60 -4.42
N SER A 185 -12.63 7.37 -5.72
CA SER A 185 -12.75 6.06 -6.34
C SER A 185 -11.53 5.71 -7.17
N VAL A 186 -11.30 4.42 -7.43
CA VAL A 186 -10.24 3.95 -8.33
C VAL A 186 -10.40 4.57 -9.72
N SER A 187 -11.64 4.73 -10.20
CA SER A 187 -11.95 5.35 -11.49
C SER A 187 -11.55 6.83 -11.55
N GLU A 188 -11.78 7.59 -10.47
CA GLU A 188 -11.35 9.00 -10.36
C GLU A 188 -9.83 9.14 -10.31
N ILE A 189 -9.13 8.25 -9.58
CA ILE A 189 -7.67 8.20 -9.54
C ILE A 189 -7.12 7.93 -10.95
N LYS A 190 -7.67 6.92 -11.64
CA LYS A 190 -7.29 6.56 -13.01
C LYS A 190 -7.52 7.71 -14.00
N LYS A 191 -8.66 8.41 -13.87
CA LYS A 191 -8.97 9.59 -14.67
C LYS A 191 -7.95 10.71 -14.41
N TYR A 192 -7.66 11.01 -13.16
CA TYR A 192 -6.70 12.04 -12.78
C TYR A 192 -5.30 11.78 -13.34
N ILE A 193 -4.81 10.53 -13.26
CA ILE A 193 -3.52 10.11 -13.84
C ILE A 193 -3.48 10.37 -15.34
N LYS A 194 -4.55 10.00 -16.07
CA LYS A 194 -4.64 10.21 -17.52
C LYS A 194 -4.68 11.68 -17.91
N GLU A 195 -5.51 12.49 -17.25
CA GLU A 195 -5.70 13.91 -17.55
C GLU A 195 -4.42 14.73 -17.27
N ASN A 196 -3.64 14.34 -16.27
CA ASN A 196 -2.40 15.03 -15.92
C ASN A 196 -1.14 14.38 -16.57
N ASN A 197 -1.33 13.39 -17.45
CA ASN A 197 -0.24 12.67 -18.12
C ASN A 197 0.85 12.18 -17.14
N LEU A 198 0.44 11.68 -15.96
CA LEU A 198 1.37 11.16 -14.97
C LEU A 198 1.90 9.80 -15.45
N ASP A 199 3.20 9.75 -15.69
CA ASP A 199 3.89 8.54 -16.11
C ASP A 199 4.81 8.06 -14.97
N PHE A 200 4.37 7.04 -14.26
CA PHE A 200 5.13 6.47 -13.15
C PHE A 200 6.12 5.37 -13.59
N SER A 201 6.20 5.07 -14.90
CA SER A 201 7.13 4.06 -15.45
C SER A 201 8.59 4.54 -15.46
N LYS A 202 8.83 5.86 -15.46
CA LYS A 202 10.17 6.46 -15.64
C LYS A 202 11.07 6.40 -14.41
N ASN A 203 10.58 6.03 -13.25
CA ASN A 203 11.41 5.94 -12.03
C ASN A 203 12.29 4.68 -11.98
N GLU A 204 12.11 3.71 -12.88
CA GLU A 204 12.90 2.47 -12.92
C GLU A 204 14.23 2.61 -13.65
N GLU A 205 14.34 3.48 -14.68
CA GLU A 205 15.54 3.58 -15.50
C GLU A 205 16.74 4.21 -14.78
N ASN A 206 16.50 5.09 -13.81
CA ASN A 206 17.58 5.77 -13.07
C ASN A 206 18.36 4.86 -12.09
N PHE A 207 17.91 3.63 -11.83
CA PHE A 207 18.62 2.69 -10.96
C PHE A 207 19.64 1.84 -11.72
N LEU A 208 19.46 1.64 -13.03
CA LEU A 208 20.35 0.83 -13.87
C LEU A 208 21.57 1.61 -14.40
N GLU A 209 21.52 2.95 -14.44
CA GLU A 209 22.64 3.77 -14.91
C GLU A 209 23.79 3.93 -13.90
N LYS A 210 23.67 3.43 -12.67
CA LYS A 210 24.71 3.54 -11.63
C LYS A 210 25.47 2.25 -11.32
N THR A 211 25.32 1.20 -12.11
CA THR A 211 26.25 0.07 -12.01
C THR A 211 27.55 0.43 -12.73
N ASN A 212 28.59 0.73 -11.95
CA ASN A 212 29.94 0.88 -12.48
C ASN A 212 30.30 -0.35 -13.34
N ILE A 213 30.75 -0.10 -14.56
CA ILE A 213 31.36 -1.13 -15.39
C ILE A 213 32.61 -1.60 -14.62
N ILE A 214 32.53 -2.75 -13.98
CA ILE A 214 33.70 -3.43 -13.42
C ILE A 214 34.38 -4.10 -14.60
N ASN A 215 35.49 -3.55 -15.03
CA ASN A 215 36.40 -4.24 -15.94
C ASN A 215 36.97 -5.44 -15.18
N LEU A 216 36.47 -6.64 -15.47
CA LEU A 216 37.10 -7.87 -15.03
C LEU A 216 38.40 -8.04 -15.83
N PRO A 217 39.55 -8.12 -15.17
CA PRO A 217 40.76 -8.49 -15.88
C PRO A 217 40.60 -9.93 -16.37
N THR A 218 40.60 -10.12 -17.68
CA THR A 218 40.71 -11.44 -18.28
C THR A 218 42.18 -11.81 -18.36
N ASP A 219 42.54 -12.95 -17.73
CA ASP A 219 43.92 -13.51 -17.76
C ASP A 219 44.29 -14.11 -19.13
N HIS A 220 43.86 -13.54 -20.23
CA HIS A 220 44.37 -13.88 -21.57
C HIS A 220 44.43 -12.62 -22.38
N GLY A 221 45.69 -12.12 -22.45
CA GLY A 221 46.12 -10.93 -23.18
C GLY A 221 45.93 -10.94 -24.66
#